data_70c80200e8b760610d1197c9bde24f75
#
_entry.id   70c80200e8b760610d1197c9bde24f75
#
_cell.length_a   1.000
_cell.length_b   1.000
_cell.length_c   1.000
_cell.angle_alpha   90.00
_cell.angle_beta   90.00
_cell.angle_gamma   90.00
#
_symmetry.space_group_name_H-M   'P 1'
#
loop_
_entity.id
_entity.type
_entity.pdbx_description
1 polymer ?
#
loop_
_entity_poly.entity_id
_entity_poly.type
_entity_poly.pdbx_seq_one_letter_code
_entity_poly.pdbx_strand_id
1 'polypeptide(L)'
;MNKEFFLALDMLEKEKGIPKEYMLEKIEAALLSACKKEYGPNTVIRVLVDPAKEDLKVYIQKEVVEEVTNPQCQISLEEAKAISRRYTVGKIVETEVKTKNVRRLSASAAKSVIIQGIREGERRAMQDAYESKRGEIITAIVSKIFSDNGNVLVDTGNGHATLLKAEQIPGETFCVGDKIKVFVMEVNKDLKGPLVTLSRVHSGLVRRMFELEIPEIADGVVMVKGVSREAGSRTKIAVWSRDEDVDAVGACIGNHGMRIQEIVKELRGEKIDIVKYSEDPAEYVAAALAPADVISVDFTDERSCRVVVDNDQLSLAIGKEGQNARLAARLTGMKIDIKAE
;
A
#
# COMPACT_ATOMS: atom_id res chain seq x y z
N MET A 1 11.65 -35.87 -13.88
CA MET A 1 11.50 -34.90 -12.78
C MET A 1 10.09 -35.14 -12.25
N ASN A 2 9.76 -35.15 -11.30
CA ASN A 2 9.47 -35.90 -10.13
C ASN A 2 8.07 -35.66 -9.61
N LYS A 3 7.37 -36.70 -9.26
CA LYS A 3 6.07 -36.68 -8.55
C LYS A 3 6.05 -35.63 -7.45
N GLU A 4 7.14 -35.49 -6.70
CA GLU A 4 7.29 -34.45 -5.63
C GLU A 4 7.10 -33.02 -6.13
N PHE A 5 7.53 -32.72 -7.36
CA PHE A 5 7.39 -31.39 -7.95
C PHE A 5 5.92 -31.10 -8.30
N PHE A 6 5.21 -32.03 -8.95
CA PHE A 6 3.79 -31.84 -9.26
C PHE A 6 2.93 -31.85 -8.00
N LEU A 7 3.29 -32.66 -7.01
CA LEU A 7 2.64 -32.61 -5.68
C LEU A 7 2.81 -31.25 -5.03
N ALA A 8 3.99 -30.64 -5.11
CA ALA A 8 4.21 -29.29 -4.56
C ALA A 8 3.35 -28.22 -5.26
N LEU A 9 3.15 -28.33 -6.59
CA LEU A 9 2.24 -27.46 -7.33
C LEU A 9 0.77 -27.65 -6.89
N ASP A 10 0.34 -28.89 -6.72
CA ASP A 10 -1.02 -29.21 -6.24
C ASP A 10 -1.27 -28.69 -4.80
N MET A 11 -0.24 -28.76 -3.93
CA MET A 11 -0.31 -28.18 -2.58
C MET A 11 -0.42 -26.65 -2.62
N LEU A 12 0.37 -25.99 -3.48
CA LEU A 12 0.32 -24.54 -3.64
C LEU A 12 -1.03 -24.06 -4.19
N GLU A 13 -1.64 -24.81 -5.10
CA GLU A 13 -2.97 -24.49 -5.60
C GLU A 13 -4.01 -24.59 -4.49
N LYS A 14 -3.97 -25.66 -3.66
CA LYS A 14 -4.91 -25.88 -2.56
C LYS A 14 -4.71 -24.90 -1.39
N GLU A 15 -3.48 -24.66 -0.99
CA GLU A 15 -3.17 -23.85 0.22
C GLU A 15 -3.09 -22.35 -0.06
N LYS A 16 -2.63 -21.96 -1.25
CA LYS A 16 -2.37 -20.55 -1.61
C LYS A 16 -3.26 -20.03 -2.74
N GLY A 17 -4.13 -20.88 -3.31
CA GLY A 17 -5.05 -20.47 -4.38
C GLY A 17 -4.34 -20.06 -5.68
N ILE A 18 -3.12 -20.53 -5.92
CA ILE A 18 -2.35 -20.20 -7.13
C ILE A 18 -2.65 -21.27 -8.18
N PRO A 19 -3.25 -20.91 -9.36
CA PRO A 19 -3.58 -21.91 -10.39
C PRO A 19 -2.34 -22.66 -10.85
N LYS A 20 -2.44 -23.98 -10.90
CA LYS A 20 -1.37 -24.88 -11.36
C LYS A 20 -0.92 -24.53 -12.78
N GLU A 21 -1.85 -24.21 -13.66
CA GLU A 21 -1.59 -23.83 -15.05
C GLU A 21 -0.70 -22.59 -15.15
N TYR A 22 -0.99 -21.57 -14.33
CA TYR A 22 -0.16 -20.37 -14.26
C TYR A 22 1.29 -20.66 -13.85
N MET A 23 1.48 -21.55 -12.87
CA MET A 23 2.82 -21.96 -12.45
C MET A 23 3.55 -22.75 -13.53
N LEU A 24 2.85 -23.62 -14.25
CA LEU A 24 3.43 -24.39 -15.36
C LEU A 24 3.88 -23.48 -16.52
N GLU A 25 3.08 -22.49 -16.91
CA GLU A 25 3.47 -21.47 -17.90
C GLU A 25 4.73 -20.70 -17.50
N LYS A 26 4.82 -20.30 -16.24
CA LYS A 26 6.00 -19.60 -15.71
C LYS A 26 7.25 -20.49 -15.72
N ILE A 27 7.11 -21.77 -15.43
CA ILE A 27 8.20 -22.73 -15.47
C ILE A 27 8.67 -22.94 -16.92
N GLU A 28 7.74 -23.07 -17.86
CA GLU A 28 8.05 -23.17 -19.28
C GLU A 28 8.84 -21.95 -19.76
N ALA A 29 8.39 -20.74 -19.44
CA ALA A 29 9.07 -19.50 -19.80
C ALA A 29 10.47 -19.40 -19.17
N ALA A 30 10.60 -19.78 -17.89
CA ALA A 30 11.88 -19.77 -17.18
C ALA A 30 12.87 -20.78 -17.79
N LEU A 31 12.39 -21.97 -18.17
CA LEU A 31 13.19 -22.99 -18.81
C LEU A 31 13.63 -22.57 -20.21
N LEU A 32 12.73 -22.00 -21.01
CA LEU A 32 13.05 -21.44 -22.33
C LEU A 32 14.18 -20.42 -22.22
N SER A 33 14.08 -19.51 -21.26
CA SER A 33 15.11 -18.49 -21.03
C SER A 33 16.45 -19.10 -20.60
N ALA A 34 16.42 -20.07 -19.68
CA ALA A 34 17.63 -20.76 -19.22
C ALA A 34 18.30 -21.57 -20.32
N CYS A 35 17.54 -22.29 -21.11
CA CYS A 35 18.05 -23.08 -22.23
C CYS A 35 18.60 -22.19 -23.36
N LYS A 36 17.98 -21.06 -23.66
CA LYS A 36 18.52 -20.10 -24.65
C LYS A 36 19.88 -19.51 -24.23
N LYS A 37 20.11 -19.32 -22.92
CA LYS A 37 21.42 -18.90 -22.41
C LYS A 37 22.49 -19.97 -22.60
N GLU A 38 22.13 -21.25 -22.48
CA GLU A 38 23.07 -22.36 -22.59
C GLU A 38 23.36 -22.76 -24.03
N TYR A 39 22.32 -22.83 -24.87
CA TYR A 39 22.44 -23.32 -26.26
C TYR A 39 22.56 -22.20 -27.30
N GLY A 40 22.46 -20.96 -26.88
CA GLY A 40 22.56 -19.78 -27.74
C GLY A 40 21.22 -19.15 -28.10
N PRO A 41 21.22 -17.82 -28.37
CA PRO A 41 19.98 -17.05 -28.55
C PRO A 41 19.18 -17.45 -29.79
N ASN A 42 19.83 -18.00 -30.83
CA ASN A 42 19.21 -18.40 -32.09
C ASN A 42 18.67 -19.83 -32.05
N THR A 43 18.87 -20.58 -30.95
CA THR A 43 18.35 -21.95 -30.84
C THR A 43 16.84 -21.92 -30.64
N VAL A 44 16.12 -22.63 -31.46
CA VAL A 44 14.68 -22.82 -31.32
C VAL A 44 14.43 -23.97 -30.35
N ILE A 45 13.86 -23.62 -29.18
CA ILE A 45 13.64 -24.56 -28.09
C ILE A 45 12.15 -24.68 -27.84
N ARG A 46 11.67 -25.93 -27.75
CA ARG A 46 10.31 -26.24 -27.31
C ARG A 46 10.35 -26.98 -25.98
N VAL A 47 9.67 -26.45 -25.01
CA VAL A 47 9.44 -27.11 -23.73
C VAL A 47 8.06 -27.74 -23.76
N LEU A 48 7.96 -28.99 -23.41
CA LEU A 48 6.69 -29.71 -23.28
C LEU A 48 6.52 -30.09 -21.81
N VAL A 49 5.51 -29.51 -21.17
CA VAL A 49 5.09 -29.91 -19.83
C VAL A 49 3.82 -30.74 -19.97
N ASP A 50 3.86 -32.00 -19.56
CA ASP A 50 2.71 -32.93 -19.58
C ASP A 50 2.24 -33.13 -18.11
N PRO A 51 1.19 -32.42 -17.67
CA PRO A 51 0.68 -32.55 -16.31
C PRO A 51 0.11 -33.94 -16.00
N ALA A 52 -0.43 -34.61 -17.02
CA ALA A 52 -1.05 -35.94 -16.86
C ALA A 52 -0.02 -37.05 -16.65
N LYS A 53 1.17 -36.90 -17.26
CA LYS A 53 2.29 -37.84 -17.11
C LYS A 53 3.32 -37.38 -16.06
N GLU A 54 3.08 -36.26 -15.43
CA GLU A 54 4.02 -35.65 -14.47
C GLU A 54 5.45 -35.55 -15.06
N ASP A 55 5.53 -35.18 -16.36
CA ASP A 55 6.79 -35.18 -17.11
C ASP A 55 7.05 -33.83 -17.77
N LEU A 56 8.34 -33.49 -17.89
CA LEU A 56 8.81 -32.28 -18.51
C LEU A 56 9.94 -32.63 -19.48
N LYS A 57 9.75 -32.28 -20.75
CA LYS A 57 10.69 -32.54 -21.83
C LYS A 57 11.09 -31.25 -22.52
N VAL A 58 12.36 -31.19 -22.88
CA VAL A 58 12.93 -30.10 -23.65
C VAL A 58 13.40 -30.62 -25.00
N TYR A 59 12.94 -29.97 -26.07
CA TYR A 59 13.31 -30.31 -27.45
C TYR A 59 14.03 -29.12 -28.08
N ILE A 60 15.10 -29.42 -28.81
CA ILE A 60 15.70 -28.46 -29.71
C ILE A 60 15.10 -28.74 -31.11
N GLN A 61 14.58 -27.70 -31.73
CA GLN A 61 14.03 -27.74 -33.07
C GLN A 61 15.05 -27.17 -34.04
N LYS A 62 15.31 -27.94 -35.14
CA LYS A 62 16.17 -27.51 -36.24
C LYS A 62 15.44 -27.71 -37.55
N GLU A 63 15.53 -26.70 -38.43
CA GLU A 63 15.01 -26.81 -39.80
C GLU A 63 15.96 -27.56 -40.70
N VAL A 64 15.43 -28.49 -41.52
CA VAL A 64 16.20 -29.22 -42.49
C VAL A 64 16.47 -28.34 -43.70
N VAL A 65 17.73 -28.11 -44.01
CA VAL A 65 18.18 -27.27 -45.13
C VAL A 65 19.18 -28.05 -46.01
N GLU A 66 19.37 -27.62 -47.24
CA GLU A 66 20.39 -28.19 -48.12
C GLU A 66 21.78 -27.76 -47.70
N GLU A 67 21.97 -26.45 -47.43
CA GLU A 67 23.22 -25.87 -46.90
C GLU A 67 22.97 -25.25 -45.55
N VAL A 68 23.76 -25.65 -44.52
CA VAL A 68 23.62 -25.14 -43.15
C VAL A 68 24.37 -23.82 -43.01
N THR A 69 23.63 -22.74 -42.90
CA THR A 69 24.18 -21.41 -42.62
C THR A 69 24.27 -21.12 -41.11
N ASN A 70 23.34 -21.66 -40.31
CA ASN A 70 23.34 -21.51 -38.85
C ASN A 70 23.11 -22.86 -38.15
N PRO A 71 24.18 -23.48 -37.61
CA PRO A 71 24.10 -24.79 -36.96
C PRO A 71 23.21 -24.82 -35.69
N GLN A 72 22.84 -23.65 -35.11
CA GLN A 72 21.98 -23.59 -33.94
C GLN A 72 20.52 -23.88 -34.25
N CYS A 73 20.03 -23.49 -35.44
CA CYS A 73 18.63 -23.64 -35.84
C CYS A 73 18.43 -24.48 -37.09
N GLN A 74 19.52 -24.89 -37.77
CA GLN A 74 19.48 -25.65 -39.01
C GLN A 74 20.22 -26.99 -38.89
N ILE A 75 19.83 -27.96 -39.71
CA ILE A 75 20.44 -29.28 -39.81
C ILE A 75 20.48 -29.67 -41.28
N SER A 76 21.55 -30.36 -41.72
CA SER A 76 21.66 -30.83 -43.08
C SER A 76 20.67 -31.95 -43.37
N LEU A 77 20.28 -32.11 -44.66
CA LEU A 77 19.38 -33.16 -45.09
C LEU A 77 19.97 -34.56 -44.81
N GLU A 78 21.31 -34.72 -44.92
CA GLU A 78 22.00 -35.98 -44.63
C GLU A 78 21.90 -36.38 -43.16
N GLU A 79 22.20 -35.43 -42.25
CA GLU A 79 22.07 -35.64 -40.80
C GLU A 79 20.62 -35.88 -40.37
N ALA A 80 19.66 -35.14 -40.96
CA ALA A 80 18.24 -35.33 -40.70
C ALA A 80 17.75 -36.73 -41.15
N LYS A 81 18.23 -37.23 -42.32
CA LYS A 81 17.92 -38.59 -42.79
C LYS A 81 18.54 -39.70 -41.95
N ALA A 82 19.67 -39.43 -41.30
CA ALA A 82 20.25 -40.35 -40.33
C ALA A 82 19.37 -40.55 -39.09
N ILE A 83 18.62 -39.52 -38.70
CA ILE A 83 17.64 -39.59 -37.59
C ILE A 83 16.36 -40.31 -38.05
N SER A 84 15.81 -39.94 -39.20
CA SER A 84 14.65 -40.61 -39.82
C SER A 84 14.58 -40.36 -41.31
N ARG A 85 14.35 -41.45 -42.10
CA ARG A 85 14.19 -41.39 -43.57
C ARG A 85 13.03 -40.53 -44.06
N ARG A 86 12.14 -40.08 -43.16
CA ARG A 86 10.94 -39.29 -43.47
C ARG A 86 11.19 -37.77 -43.56
N TYR A 87 12.37 -37.29 -43.15
CA TYR A 87 12.69 -35.89 -43.22
C TYR A 87 13.04 -35.42 -44.63
N THR A 88 12.49 -34.29 -45.01
CA THR A 88 12.72 -33.57 -46.25
C THR A 88 13.07 -32.13 -45.96
N VAL A 89 13.72 -31.43 -46.89
CA VAL A 89 14.04 -30.01 -46.77
C VAL A 89 12.79 -29.22 -46.39
N GLY A 90 12.93 -28.26 -45.46
CA GLY A 90 11.85 -27.46 -44.91
C GLY A 90 11.08 -28.07 -43.73
N LYS A 91 11.38 -29.33 -43.35
CA LYS A 91 10.79 -29.95 -42.16
C LYS A 91 11.60 -29.63 -40.90
N ILE A 92 10.90 -29.61 -39.78
CA ILE A 92 11.51 -29.38 -38.46
C ILE A 92 11.86 -30.71 -37.81
N VAL A 93 13.12 -30.90 -37.45
CA VAL A 93 13.61 -32.02 -36.64
C VAL A 93 13.56 -31.62 -35.17
N GLU A 94 12.82 -32.37 -34.37
CA GLU A 94 12.79 -32.20 -32.91
C GLU A 94 13.71 -33.25 -32.26
N THR A 95 14.71 -32.78 -31.51
CA THR A 95 15.61 -33.66 -30.78
C THR A 95 15.45 -33.43 -29.27
N GLU A 96 15.07 -34.48 -28.52
CA GLU A 96 14.93 -34.43 -27.08
C GLU A 96 16.31 -34.28 -26.42
N VAL A 97 16.46 -33.29 -25.58
CA VAL A 97 17.72 -33.02 -24.85
C VAL A 97 17.67 -33.67 -23.49
N LYS A 98 18.40 -34.77 -23.31
CA LYS A 98 18.46 -35.55 -22.04
C LYS A 98 19.76 -35.34 -21.26
N THR A 99 20.32 -34.14 -21.29
CA THR A 99 21.60 -33.87 -20.60
C THR A 99 21.38 -33.67 -19.11
N LYS A 100 22.44 -33.95 -18.28
CA LYS A 100 22.45 -33.64 -16.83
C LYS A 100 22.23 -32.13 -16.60
N ASN A 101 22.70 -31.29 -17.51
CA ASN A 101 22.54 -29.83 -17.44
C ASN A 101 21.08 -29.41 -17.57
N VAL A 102 20.33 -29.94 -18.53
CA VAL A 102 18.90 -29.64 -18.70
C VAL A 102 18.11 -30.07 -17.46
N ARG A 103 18.40 -31.22 -16.85
CA ARG A 103 17.76 -31.65 -15.62
C ARG A 103 18.04 -30.68 -14.45
N ARG A 104 19.28 -30.19 -14.34
CA ARG A 104 19.66 -29.19 -13.32
C ARG A 104 18.98 -27.84 -13.56
N LEU A 105 18.95 -27.36 -14.80
CA LEU A 105 18.26 -26.13 -15.19
C LEU A 105 16.77 -26.23 -14.88
N SER A 106 16.13 -27.35 -15.24
CA SER A 106 14.72 -27.59 -14.97
C SER A 106 14.41 -27.58 -13.49
N ALA A 107 15.23 -28.21 -12.65
CA ALA A 107 15.06 -28.21 -11.19
C ALA A 107 15.26 -26.81 -10.60
N SER A 108 16.23 -26.04 -11.09
CA SER A 108 16.49 -24.68 -10.65
C SER A 108 15.38 -23.71 -11.05
N ALA A 109 14.89 -23.79 -12.30
CA ALA A 109 13.78 -22.99 -12.80
C ALA A 109 12.50 -23.29 -12.01
N ALA A 110 12.19 -24.57 -11.82
CA ALA A 110 11.04 -25.00 -11.02
C ALA A 110 11.09 -24.46 -9.58
N LYS A 111 12.22 -24.60 -8.90
CA LYS A 111 12.42 -24.06 -7.55
C LYS A 111 12.19 -22.54 -7.50
N SER A 112 12.74 -21.81 -8.47
CA SER A 112 12.59 -20.35 -8.52
C SER A 112 11.14 -19.94 -8.73
N VAL A 113 10.40 -20.61 -9.63
CA VAL A 113 8.99 -20.33 -9.89
C VAL A 113 8.12 -20.67 -8.69
N ILE A 114 8.37 -21.79 -8.00
CA ILE A 114 7.66 -22.15 -6.78
C ILE A 114 7.84 -21.08 -5.69
N ILE A 115 9.08 -20.66 -5.44
CA ILE A 115 9.38 -19.62 -4.45
C ILE A 115 8.70 -18.30 -4.84
N GLN A 116 8.73 -17.95 -6.11
CA GLN A 116 8.05 -16.73 -6.60
C GLN A 116 6.53 -16.86 -6.45
N GLY A 117 5.94 -18.00 -6.81
CA GLY A 117 4.51 -18.28 -6.63
C GLY A 117 4.08 -18.16 -5.17
N ILE A 118 4.84 -18.73 -4.23
CA ILE A 118 4.57 -18.59 -2.79
C ILE A 118 4.54 -17.11 -2.39
N ARG A 119 5.55 -16.33 -2.79
CA ARG A 119 5.62 -14.89 -2.49
C ARG A 119 4.45 -14.11 -3.09
N GLU A 120 4.07 -14.44 -4.32
CA GLU A 120 2.92 -13.79 -4.98
C GLU A 120 1.60 -14.14 -4.28
N GLY A 121 1.42 -15.41 -3.85
CA GLY A 121 0.25 -15.85 -3.09
C GLY A 121 0.16 -15.17 -1.72
N GLU A 122 1.27 -15.12 -0.98
CA GLU A 122 1.34 -14.40 0.30
C GLU A 122 1.05 -12.91 0.14
N ARG A 123 1.58 -12.30 -0.93
CA ARG A 123 1.33 -10.89 -1.24
C ARG A 123 -0.16 -10.63 -1.52
N ARG A 124 -0.83 -11.50 -2.29
CA ARG A 124 -2.28 -11.38 -2.56
C ARG A 124 -3.11 -11.51 -1.29
N ALA A 125 -2.83 -12.53 -0.47
CA ALA A 125 -3.52 -12.71 0.79
C ALA A 125 -3.36 -11.51 1.74
N MET A 126 -2.15 -10.95 1.81
CA MET A 126 -1.91 -9.70 2.55
C MET A 126 -2.64 -8.51 1.93
N GLN A 127 -2.68 -8.41 0.60
CA GLN A 127 -3.37 -7.35 -0.11
C GLN A 127 -4.86 -7.34 0.22
N ASP A 128 -5.54 -8.49 0.17
CA ASP A 128 -6.96 -8.62 0.49
C ASP A 128 -7.23 -8.25 1.96
N ALA A 129 -6.33 -8.67 2.87
CA ALA A 129 -6.42 -8.33 4.28
C ALA A 129 -6.26 -6.82 4.56
N TYR A 130 -5.41 -6.12 3.81
CA TYR A 130 -5.26 -4.67 3.94
C TYR A 130 -6.36 -3.88 3.21
N GLU A 131 -6.87 -4.37 2.07
CA GLU A 131 -7.95 -3.71 1.35
C GLU A 131 -9.21 -3.60 2.22
N SER A 132 -9.52 -4.63 3.02
CA SER A 132 -10.62 -4.59 3.99
C SER A 132 -10.41 -3.57 5.12
N LYS A 133 -9.18 -3.13 5.34
CA LYS A 133 -8.78 -2.15 6.38
C LYS A 133 -8.40 -0.79 5.81
N ARG A 134 -8.62 -0.57 4.52
CA ARG A 134 -8.34 0.72 3.88
C ARG A 134 -9.19 1.83 4.51
N GLY A 135 -8.55 2.93 4.87
CA GLY A 135 -9.21 4.04 5.57
C GLY A 135 -9.47 3.78 7.06
N GLU A 136 -8.92 2.70 7.62
CA GLU A 136 -9.03 2.34 9.03
C GLU A 136 -7.69 2.52 9.76
N ILE A 137 -7.75 2.49 11.09
CA ILE A 137 -6.58 2.40 11.95
C ILE A 137 -6.28 0.95 12.27
N ILE A 138 -5.01 0.60 12.19
CA ILE A 138 -4.49 -0.67 12.70
C ILE A 138 -3.44 -0.41 13.78
N THR A 139 -3.36 -1.31 14.75
CA THR A 139 -2.28 -1.32 15.72
C THR A 139 -1.13 -2.13 15.13
N ALA A 140 0.06 -1.53 15.11
CA ALA A 140 1.27 -2.15 14.62
C ALA A 140 2.37 -2.13 15.68
N ILE A 141 3.26 -3.12 15.64
CA ILE A 141 4.39 -3.22 16.56
C ILE A 141 5.66 -2.88 15.79
N VAL A 142 6.48 -1.97 16.34
CA VAL A 142 7.76 -1.60 15.75
C VAL A 142 8.72 -2.79 15.82
N SER A 143 9.10 -3.34 14.66
CA SER A 143 9.99 -4.49 14.54
C SER A 143 11.45 -4.07 14.30
N LYS A 144 11.68 -3.02 13.51
CA LYS A 144 13.02 -2.52 13.17
C LYS A 144 12.98 -1.06 12.76
N ILE A 145 14.04 -0.34 13.11
CA ILE A 145 14.26 1.04 12.68
C ILE A 145 15.48 1.05 11.76
N PHE A 146 15.32 1.61 10.55
CA PHE A 146 16.41 1.74 9.59
C PHE A 146 17.16 3.05 9.83
N SER A 147 18.43 2.95 10.21
CA SER A 147 19.27 4.10 10.54
C SER A 147 19.70 4.95 9.33
N ASP A 148 19.69 4.36 8.14
CA ASP A 148 20.11 4.98 6.88
C ASP A 148 19.07 6.00 6.36
N ASN A 149 17.80 5.70 6.48
CA ASN A 149 16.70 6.50 5.93
C ASN A 149 15.61 6.87 6.95
N GLY A 150 15.72 6.40 8.20
CA GLY A 150 14.77 6.67 9.26
C GLY A 150 13.39 6.02 9.09
N ASN A 151 13.25 5.12 8.12
CA ASN A 151 12.02 4.33 7.96
C ASN A 151 11.88 3.32 9.11
N VAL A 152 10.65 2.95 9.42
CA VAL A 152 10.34 2.01 10.49
C VAL A 152 9.61 0.80 9.90
N LEU A 153 10.14 -0.40 10.14
CA LEU A 153 9.45 -1.65 9.83
C LEU A 153 8.51 -1.97 10.98
N VAL A 154 7.25 -2.16 10.68
CA VAL A 154 6.21 -2.50 11.66
C VAL A 154 5.56 -3.84 11.32
N ASP A 155 5.25 -4.61 12.35
CA ASP A 155 4.43 -5.81 12.26
C ASP A 155 2.97 -5.44 12.53
N THR A 156 2.11 -5.72 11.59
CA THR A 156 0.68 -5.40 11.64
C THR A 156 -0.19 -6.59 12.02
N GLY A 157 0.43 -7.73 12.35
CA GLY A 157 -0.26 -8.99 12.58
C GLY A 157 -0.63 -9.77 11.30
N ASN A 158 -0.76 -9.07 10.17
CA ASN A 158 -0.98 -9.69 8.85
C ASN A 158 0.31 -9.73 8.01
N GLY A 159 1.41 -9.28 8.58
CA GLY A 159 2.73 -9.20 7.94
C GLY A 159 3.44 -7.88 8.24
N HIS A 160 4.61 -7.73 7.65
CA HIS A 160 5.45 -6.56 7.85
C HIS A 160 5.15 -5.49 6.82
N ALA A 161 5.03 -4.24 7.28
CA ALA A 161 4.89 -3.06 6.43
C ALA A 161 5.90 -2.00 6.85
N THR A 162 6.22 -1.08 5.94
CA THR A 162 7.17 -0.01 6.20
C THR A 162 6.44 1.32 6.40
N LEU A 163 6.60 1.92 7.56
CA LEU A 163 6.20 3.29 7.83
C LEU A 163 7.33 4.22 7.38
N LEU A 164 7.12 4.90 6.25
CA LEU A 164 8.11 5.80 5.67
C LEU A 164 8.39 6.99 6.59
N LYS A 165 9.60 7.55 6.53
CA LYS A 165 9.97 8.72 7.36
C LYS A 165 9.05 9.93 7.11
N ALA A 166 8.62 10.13 5.86
CA ALA A 166 7.68 11.19 5.49
C ALA A 166 6.28 11.01 6.09
N GLU A 167 5.91 9.79 6.45
CA GLU A 167 4.62 9.42 7.01
C GLU A 167 4.65 9.29 8.55
N GLN A 168 5.76 9.64 9.18
CA GLN A 168 5.92 9.70 10.65
C GLN A 168 5.64 11.10 11.14
N ILE A 169 5.09 11.22 12.36
CA ILE A 169 4.88 12.53 13.00
C ILE A 169 6.26 13.20 13.17
N PRO A 170 6.42 14.48 12.80
CA PRO A 170 7.68 15.20 12.98
C PRO A 170 8.15 15.17 14.44
N GLY A 171 9.41 14.78 14.66
CA GLY A 171 10.00 14.68 16.00
C GLY A 171 9.63 13.40 16.76
N GLU A 172 8.81 12.52 16.22
CA GLU A 172 8.48 11.25 16.86
C GLU A 172 9.68 10.29 16.85
N THR A 173 9.91 9.66 17.98
CA THR A 173 10.94 8.62 18.17
C THR A 173 10.28 7.29 18.49
N PHE A 174 10.85 6.21 17.97
CA PHE A 174 10.35 4.86 18.15
C PHE A 174 11.40 3.97 18.82
N CYS A 175 10.92 3.02 19.61
CA CYS A 175 11.72 1.91 20.10
C CYS A 175 11.18 0.59 19.53
N VAL A 176 12.07 -0.40 19.35
CA VAL A 176 11.63 -1.75 18.96
C VAL A 176 10.73 -2.32 20.05
N GLY A 177 9.56 -2.82 19.64
CA GLY A 177 8.52 -3.31 20.55
C GLY A 177 7.40 -2.29 20.85
N ASP A 178 7.56 -1.02 20.46
CA ASP A 178 6.50 -0.03 20.62
C ASP A 178 5.23 -0.43 19.86
N LYS A 179 4.09 -0.29 20.51
CA LYS A 179 2.77 -0.41 19.86
C LYS A 179 2.33 0.97 19.43
N ILE A 180 2.05 1.11 18.14
CA ILE A 180 1.63 2.37 17.53
C ILE A 180 0.35 2.19 16.71
N LYS A 181 -0.51 3.18 16.69
CA LYS A 181 -1.67 3.24 15.80
C LYS A 181 -1.24 3.86 14.48
N VAL A 182 -1.52 3.21 13.36
CA VAL A 182 -1.22 3.69 12.01
C VAL A 182 -2.47 3.66 11.14
N PHE A 183 -2.60 4.65 10.27
CA PHE A 183 -3.71 4.73 9.32
C PHE A 183 -3.33 4.05 8.02
N VAL A 184 -4.21 3.20 7.49
CA VAL A 184 -4.04 2.53 6.20
C VAL A 184 -4.54 3.45 5.09
N MET A 185 -3.61 4.08 4.36
CA MET A 185 -3.96 5.02 3.29
C MET A 185 -4.38 4.30 2.02
N GLU A 186 -3.45 3.56 1.45
CA GLU A 186 -3.60 2.91 0.15
C GLU A 186 -3.02 1.51 0.17
N VAL A 187 -3.64 0.63 -0.59
CA VAL A 187 -3.15 -0.72 -0.87
C VAL A 187 -2.73 -0.78 -2.33
N ASN A 188 -1.46 -1.03 -2.56
CA ASN A 188 -0.89 -1.06 -3.89
C ASN A 188 -1.15 -2.42 -4.55
N LYS A 189 -1.80 -2.40 -5.73
CA LYS A 189 -2.07 -3.60 -6.52
C LYS A 189 -0.91 -4.00 -7.43
N ASP A 190 0.04 -3.10 -7.63
CA ASP A 190 1.20 -3.36 -8.48
C ASP A 190 2.22 -4.28 -7.80
N LEU A 191 2.92 -5.05 -8.61
CA LEU A 191 3.99 -5.95 -8.14
C LEU A 191 5.24 -5.20 -7.67
N LYS A 192 5.35 -3.91 -8.01
CA LYS A 192 6.50 -3.06 -7.66
C LYS A 192 6.10 -2.08 -6.54
N GLY A 193 6.93 -2.00 -5.51
CA GLY A 193 6.73 -1.06 -4.40
C GLY A 193 6.12 -1.68 -3.13
N PRO A 194 5.89 -0.87 -2.10
CA PRO A 194 5.29 -1.32 -0.85
C PRO A 194 3.84 -1.74 -1.09
N LEU A 195 3.43 -2.82 -0.43
CA LEU A 195 2.08 -3.38 -0.54
C LEU A 195 1.03 -2.43 0.04
N VAL A 196 1.34 -1.78 1.12
CA VAL A 196 0.45 -0.87 1.85
C VAL A 196 1.20 0.40 2.23
N THR A 197 0.54 1.54 2.08
CA THR A 197 1.03 2.82 2.56
C THR A 197 0.38 3.12 3.91
N LEU A 198 1.21 3.14 4.94
CA LEU A 198 0.81 3.47 6.31
C LEU A 198 1.19 4.91 6.62
N SER A 199 0.35 5.62 7.36
CA SER A 199 0.59 7.01 7.73
C SER A 199 0.24 7.29 9.19
N ARG A 200 1.06 8.14 9.83
CA ARG A 200 0.76 8.79 11.10
C ARG A 200 0.55 10.31 10.97
N VAL A 201 0.77 10.84 9.74
CA VAL A 201 0.55 12.29 9.46
C VAL A 201 -0.81 12.57 8.81
N HIS A 202 -1.46 11.57 8.23
CA HIS A 202 -2.74 11.73 7.55
C HIS A 202 -3.86 12.14 8.52
N SER A 203 -4.73 13.07 8.11
CA SER A 203 -5.87 13.57 8.93
C SER A 203 -6.88 12.46 9.27
N GLY A 204 -6.98 11.43 8.44
CA GLY A 204 -7.80 10.25 8.70
C GLY A 204 -7.42 9.51 9.98
N LEU A 205 -6.14 9.55 10.40
CA LEU A 205 -5.72 8.98 11.68
C LEU A 205 -6.47 9.62 12.85
N VAL A 206 -6.52 10.97 12.90
CA VAL A 206 -7.21 11.70 13.97
C VAL A 206 -8.71 11.41 13.92
N ARG A 207 -9.32 11.47 12.73
CA ARG A 207 -10.76 11.16 12.55
C ARG A 207 -11.11 9.79 13.13
N ARG A 208 -10.36 8.76 12.76
CA ARG A 208 -10.60 7.38 13.23
C ARG A 208 -10.30 7.21 14.71
N MET A 209 -9.34 7.94 15.28
CA MET A 209 -9.13 7.94 16.72
C MET A 209 -10.34 8.49 17.47
N PHE A 210 -10.95 9.58 16.98
CA PHE A 210 -12.16 10.11 17.55
C PHE A 210 -13.32 9.11 17.48
N GLU A 211 -13.48 8.41 16.36
CA GLU A 211 -14.49 7.37 16.19
C GLU A 211 -14.28 6.17 17.13
N LEU A 212 -13.03 5.85 17.49
CA LEU A 212 -12.71 4.75 18.41
C LEU A 212 -12.87 5.13 19.89
N GLU A 213 -12.52 6.36 20.26
CA GLU A 213 -12.47 6.79 21.66
C GLU A 213 -13.78 7.44 22.14
N ILE A 214 -14.66 7.87 21.22
CA ILE A 214 -15.86 8.64 21.52
C ILE A 214 -17.10 7.85 21.10
N PRO A 215 -17.83 7.25 22.06
CA PRO A 215 -19.01 6.43 21.75
C PRO A 215 -20.07 7.18 20.94
N GLU A 216 -20.31 8.46 21.25
CA GLU A 216 -21.31 9.27 20.58
C GLU A 216 -20.98 9.49 19.08
N ILE A 217 -19.69 9.41 18.71
CA ILE A 217 -19.26 9.41 17.30
C ILE A 217 -19.43 8.02 16.69
N ALA A 218 -19.04 6.96 17.41
CA ALA A 218 -19.20 5.59 16.95
C ALA A 218 -20.67 5.23 16.69
N ASP A 219 -21.58 5.73 17.54
CA ASP A 219 -23.03 5.54 17.43
C ASP A 219 -23.68 6.46 16.35
N GLY A 220 -22.91 7.41 15.80
CA GLY A 220 -23.34 8.33 14.76
C GLY A 220 -24.27 9.45 15.25
N VAL A 221 -24.36 9.68 16.57
CA VAL A 221 -25.06 10.84 17.18
C VAL A 221 -24.24 12.10 16.93
N VAL A 222 -22.92 12.04 17.19
CA VAL A 222 -21.98 13.10 16.85
C VAL A 222 -21.23 12.76 15.57
N MET A 223 -21.10 13.71 14.69
CA MET A 223 -20.45 13.54 13.38
C MET A 223 -19.22 14.42 13.24
N VAL A 224 -18.13 13.86 12.73
CA VAL A 224 -16.96 14.65 12.34
C VAL A 224 -17.17 15.21 10.95
N LYS A 225 -17.35 16.53 10.84
CA LYS A 225 -17.56 17.24 9.57
C LYS A 225 -16.28 17.55 8.83
N GLY A 226 -15.18 17.83 9.55
CA GLY A 226 -13.90 18.15 8.94
C GLY A 226 -12.73 17.98 9.90
N VAL A 227 -11.53 17.77 9.32
CA VAL A 227 -10.27 17.73 10.08
C VAL A 227 -9.22 18.51 9.30
N SER A 228 -8.60 19.48 9.95
CA SER A 228 -7.45 20.24 9.44
C SER A 228 -6.27 20.02 10.36
N ARG A 229 -5.17 19.44 9.84
CA ARG A 229 -4.06 18.92 10.65
C ARG A 229 -2.70 19.43 10.16
N GLU A 230 -1.88 19.82 11.12
CA GLU A 230 -0.43 19.94 11.01
C GLU A 230 0.18 18.95 11.99
N ALA A 231 0.52 17.76 11.48
CA ALA A 231 0.96 16.63 12.29
C ALA A 231 2.13 16.99 13.23
N GLY A 232 2.04 16.54 14.48
CA GLY A 232 3.03 16.82 15.52
C GLY A 232 2.96 18.23 16.11
N SER A 233 2.04 19.09 15.64
CA SER A 233 1.88 20.44 16.13
C SER A 233 0.45 20.70 16.60
N ARG A 234 -0.50 20.83 15.68
CA ARG A 234 -1.88 21.17 16.01
C ARG A 234 -2.88 20.62 15.00
N THR A 235 -4.04 20.19 15.49
CA THR A 235 -5.18 19.76 14.70
C THR A 235 -6.44 20.51 15.12
N LYS A 236 -7.25 20.91 14.13
CA LYS A 236 -8.63 21.36 14.34
C LYS A 236 -9.57 20.31 13.79
N ILE A 237 -10.57 19.92 14.59
CA ILE A 237 -11.60 18.96 14.21
C ILE A 237 -12.98 19.58 14.40
N ALA A 238 -13.78 19.60 13.33
CA ALA A 238 -15.14 20.11 13.36
C ALA A 238 -16.12 18.99 13.65
N VAL A 239 -16.96 19.17 14.66
CA VAL A 239 -17.95 18.20 15.11
C VAL A 239 -19.34 18.82 15.14
N TRP A 240 -20.34 18.00 14.85
CA TRP A 240 -21.74 18.39 14.84
C TRP A 240 -22.59 17.26 15.43
N SER A 241 -23.60 17.60 16.20
CA SER A 241 -24.56 16.63 16.75
C SER A 241 -25.86 16.60 15.93
N ARG A 242 -26.38 15.42 15.68
CA ARG A 242 -27.73 15.22 15.13
C ARG A 242 -28.82 15.47 16.16
N ASP A 243 -28.48 15.27 17.43
CA ASP A 243 -29.35 15.43 18.57
C ASP A 243 -29.04 16.77 19.22
N GLU A 244 -30.02 17.66 19.30
CA GLU A 244 -29.87 19.02 19.89
C GLU A 244 -29.58 18.96 21.39
N ASP A 245 -29.98 17.88 22.06
CA ASP A 245 -29.75 17.68 23.49
C ASP A 245 -28.32 17.20 23.79
N VAL A 246 -27.53 16.82 22.76
CA VAL A 246 -26.17 16.33 22.90
C VAL A 246 -25.16 17.39 22.50
N ASP A 247 -24.36 17.85 23.48
CA ASP A 247 -23.21 18.74 23.21
C ASP A 247 -22.09 17.96 22.51
N ALA A 248 -21.92 18.19 21.20
CA ALA A 248 -20.90 17.53 20.38
C ALA A 248 -19.47 17.81 20.86
N VAL A 249 -19.19 19.02 21.34
CA VAL A 249 -17.86 19.43 21.84
C VAL A 249 -17.58 18.78 23.19
N GLY A 250 -18.54 18.87 24.12
CA GLY A 250 -18.44 18.25 25.43
C GLY A 250 -18.29 16.73 25.38
N ALA A 251 -19.03 16.05 24.47
CA ALA A 251 -18.91 14.60 24.25
C ALA A 251 -17.48 14.21 23.83
N CYS A 252 -16.84 15.01 22.96
CA CYS A 252 -15.49 14.77 22.48
C CYS A 252 -14.42 15.05 23.55
N ILE A 253 -14.62 16.04 24.40
CA ILE A 253 -13.70 16.35 25.50
C ILE A 253 -13.76 15.25 26.56
N GLY A 254 -14.98 14.85 26.93
CA GLY A 254 -15.24 13.91 27.99
C GLY A 254 -15.00 14.47 29.38
N ASN A 255 -15.26 13.67 30.41
CA ASN A 255 -15.10 14.07 31.80
C ASN A 255 -13.64 14.47 32.09
N HIS A 256 -13.44 15.72 32.56
CA HIS A 256 -12.11 16.27 32.85
C HIS A 256 -11.11 16.16 31.69
N GLY A 257 -11.58 16.08 30.42
CA GLY A 257 -10.74 15.99 29.24
C GLY A 257 -10.09 14.64 29.01
N MET A 258 -10.53 13.59 29.71
CA MET A 258 -9.88 12.26 29.62
C MET A 258 -9.87 11.69 28.21
N ARG A 259 -10.98 11.80 27.46
CA ARG A 259 -11.08 11.23 26.11
C ARG A 259 -10.09 11.89 25.15
N ILE A 260 -10.06 13.22 25.12
CA ILE A 260 -9.15 13.95 24.24
C ILE A 260 -7.68 13.78 24.65
N GLN A 261 -7.41 13.65 25.97
CA GLN A 261 -6.04 13.43 26.46
C GLN A 261 -5.44 12.11 25.99
N GLU A 262 -6.22 11.02 25.89
CA GLU A 262 -5.74 9.75 25.34
C GLU A 262 -5.36 9.88 23.86
N ILE A 263 -6.15 10.64 23.08
CA ILE A 263 -5.83 10.91 21.67
C ILE A 263 -4.55 11.78 21.57
N VAL A 264 -4.46 12.84 22.35
CA VAL A 264 -3.27 13.72 22.40
C VAL A 264 -2.01 12.94 22.76
N LYS A 265 -2.11 12.03 23.73
CA LYS A 265 -1.00 11.16 24.15
C LYS A 265 -0.55 10.22 23.04
N GLU A 266 -1.47 9.58 22.34
CA GLU A 266 -1.15 8.72 21.19
C GLU A 266 -0.47 9.53 20.07
N LEU A 267 -0.86 10.79 19.87
CA LEU A 267 -0.28 11.72 18.90
C LEU A 267 0.95 12.47 19.42
N ARG A 268 1.57 12.00 20.52
CA ARG A 268 2.79 12.55 21.11
C ARG A 268 2.70 14.01 21.50
N GLY A 269 1.55 14.45 21.98
CA GLY A 269 1.33 15.81 22.49
C GLY A 269 0.85 16.81 21.45
N GLU A 270 0.41 16.36 20.27
CA GLU A 270 -0.23 17.20 19.25
C GLU A 270 -1.48 17.88 19.85
N LYS A 271 -1.55 19.21 19.76
CA LYS A 271 -2.69 19.97 20.29
C LYS A 271 -3.93 19.77 19.43
N ILE A 272 -5.08 19.53 20.03
CA ILE A 272 -6.33 19.32 19.32
C ILE A 272 -7.36 20.35 19.77
N ASP A 273 -7.86 21.14 18.81
CA ASP A 273 -8.97 22.06 19.00
C ASP A 273 -10.24 21.42 18.43
N ILE A 274 -11.25 21.28 19.28
CA ILE A 274 -12.57 20.79 18.88
C ILE A 274 -13.42 22.00 18.53
N VAL A 275 -13.90 22.05 17.29
CA VAL A 275 -14.66 23.15 16.72
C VAL A 275 -16.11 22.72 16.55
N LYS A 276 -17.06 23.49 17.06
CA LYS A 276 -18.48 23.27 16.76
C LYS A 276 -18.74 23.66 15.30
N TYR A 277 -19.21 22.69 14.53
CA TYR A 277 -19.66 22.96 13.15
C TYR A 277 -20.99 23.68 13.18
N SER A 278 -21.16 24.72 12.35
CA SER A 278 -22.43 25.38 12.05
C SER A 278 -22.67 25.37 10.54
N GLU A 279 -23.95 25.30 10.15
CA GLU A 279 -24.36 25.49 8.76
C GLU A 279 -24.26 26.96 8.33
N ASP A 280 -24.30 27.90 9.31
CA ASP A 280 -23.95 29.31 9.06
C ASP A 280 -22.41 29.43 8.91
N PRO A 281 -21.93 29.83 7.71
CA PRO A 281 -20.52 29.97 7.46
C PRO A 281 -19.83 31.00 8.37
N ALA A 282 -20.54 32.05 8.80
CA ALA A 282 -19.96 33.08 9.69
C ALA A 282 -19.68 32.50 11.10
N GLU A 283 -20.64 31.80 11.66
CA GLU A 283 -20.48 31.12 12.95
C GLU A 283 -19.40 30.05 12.86
N TYR A 284 -19.36 29.29 11.76
CA TYR A 284 -18.35 28.23 11.57
C TYR A 284 -16.92 28.79 11.46
N VAL A 285 -16.73 29.91 10.72
CA VAL A 285 -15.44 30.59 10.63
C VAL A 285 -15.02 31.15 11.99
N ALA A 286 -15.94 31.82 12.71
CA ALA A 286 -15.68 32.31 14.04
C ALA A 286 -15.26 31.18 15.00
N ALA A 287 -16.02 30.09 15.05
CA ALA A 287 -15.69 28.93 15.88
C ALA A 287 -14.34 28.27 15.47
N ALA A 288 -14.01 28.26 14.18
CA ALA A 288 -12.77 27.70 13.69
C ALA A 288 -11.54 28.52 14.08
N LEU A 289 -11.67 29.81 14.36
CA LEU A 289 -10.59 30.68 14.82
C LEU A 289 -10.34 30.58 16.33
N ALA A 290 -11.17 29.85 17.08
CA ALA A 290 -10.90 29.61 18.50
C ALA A 290 -9.43 29.19 18.70
N PRO A 291 -8.77 29.65 19.81
CA PRO A 291 -9.33 30.28 20.99
C PRO A 291 -9.46 31.82 20.91
N ALA A 292 -9.31 32.45 19.73
CA ALA A 292 -9.51 33.89 19.60
C ALA A 292 -11.01 34.20 19.51
N ASP A 293 -11.40 35.29 20.15
CA ASP A 293 -12.73 35.85 20.09
C ASP A 293 -12.90 36.71 18.83
N VAL A 294 -13.95 36.42 18.04
CA VAL A 294 -14.25 37.10 16.79
C VAL A 294 -15.40 38.09 17.00
N ILE A 295 -15.21 39.33 16.57
CA ILE A 295 -16.24 40.39 16.65
C ILE A 295 -17.23 40.24 15.48
N SER A 296 -16.72 40.19 14.25
CA SER A 296 -17.55 40.04 13.06
C SER A 296 -16.87 39.23 11.95
N VAL A 297 -17.71 38.62 11.11
CA VAL A 297 -17.27 37.91 9.90
C VAL A 297 -18.06 38.47 8.72
N ASP A 298 -17.39 39.15 7.80
CA ASP A 298 -17.96 39.75 6.61
C ASP A 298 -17.51 38.99 5.36
N PHE A 299 -18.43 38.45 4.60
CA PHE A 299 -18.12 37.77 3.34
C PHE A 299 -17.81 38.76 2.23
N THR A 300 -16.65 38.60 1.61
CA THR A 300 -16.26 39.40 0.43
C THR A 300 -16.59 38.69 -0.87
N ASP A 301 -16.56 37.36 -0.87
CA ASP A 301 -16.88 36.47 -1.97
C ASP A 301 -17.44 35.15 -1.44
N GLU A 302 -17.90 34.24 -2.34
CA GLU A 302 -18.41 32.91 -1.98
C GLU A 302 -17.42 32.06 -1.13
N ARG A 303 -16.11 32.31 -1.29
CA ARG A 303 -15.04 31.57 -0.60
C ARG A 303 -14.03 32.46 0.12
N SER A 304 -14.37 33.71 0.39
CA SER A 304 -13.50 34.66 1.05
C SER A 304 -14.26 35.46 2.07
N CYS A 305 -13.69 35.58 3.26
CA CYS A 305 -14.26 36.39 4.33
C CYS A 305 -13.19 37.27 4.99
N ARG A 306 -13.64 38.39 5.51
CA ARG A 306 -12.87 39.25 6.40
C ARG A 306 -13.39 39.02 7.81
N VAL A 307 -12.47 38.81 8.74
CA VAL A 307 -12.75 38.57 10.12
C VAL A 307 -12.16 39.72 10.93
N VAL A 308 -12.97 40.34 11.75
CA VAL A 308 -12.55 41.43 12.68
C VAL A 308 -12.43 40.85 14.07
N VAL A 309 -11.31 41.14 14.70
CA VAL A 309 -10.99 40.73 16.09
C VAL A 309 -10.46 41.94 16.86
N ASP A 310 -10.54 41.91 18.17
CA ASP A 310 -9.87 42.92 19.02
C ASP A 310 -8.34 42.89 18.81
N ASN A 311 -7.69 44.04 18.98
CA ASN A 311 -6.25 44.19 18.84
C ASN A 311 -5.44 43.19 19.68
N ASP A 312 -5.90 42.88 20.88
CA ASP A 312 -5.27 41.90 21.78
C ASP A 312 -5.47 40.46 21.33
N GLN A 313 -6.53 40.17 20.55
CA GLN A 313 -6.85 38.85 20.01
C GLN A 313 -6.15 38.56 18.65
N LEU A 314 -5.64 39.59 17.98
CA LEU A 314 -5.07 39.45 16.62
C LEU A 314 -3.96 38.39 16.55
N SER A 315 -3.02 38.45 17.50
CA SER A 315 -1.93 37.49 17.59
C SER A 315 -2.40 36.06 17.82
N LEU A 316 -3.49 35.89 18.60
CA LEU A 316 -4.10 34.60 18.88
C LEU A 316 -4.88 34.08 17.70
N ALA A 317 -5.62 34.91 16.98
CA ALA A 317 -6.38 34.57 15.79
C ALA A 317 -5.45 34.13 14.64
N ILE A 318 -4.33 34.81 14.46
CA ILE A 318 -3.31 34.42 13.47
C ILE A 318 -2.57 33.16 13.94
N GLY A 319 -2.16 33.13 15.20
CA GLY A 319 -1.35 32.07 15.79
C GLY A 319 0.13 32.12 15.35
N LYS A 320 0.96 31.28 15.96
CA LYS A 320 2.39 31.21 15.67
C LYS A 320 2.57 30.85 14.17
N GLU A 321 3.32 31.68 13.44
CA GLU A 321 3.58 31.51 12.02
C GLU A 321 2.31 31.38 11.14
N GLY A 322 1.20 31.96 11.60
CA GLY A 322 -0.09 31.87 10.90
C GLY A 322 -0.81 30.51 11.02
N GLN A 323 -0.40 29.65 11.95
CA GLN A 323 -0.91 28.29 12.08
C GLN A 323 -2.41 28.25 12.35
N ASN A 324 -2.92 29.08 13.29
CA ASN A 324 -4.33 29.07 13.65
C ASN A 324 -5.22 29.47 12.46
N ALA A 325 -4.88 30.60 11.81
CA ALA A 325 -5.57 31.08 10.60
C ALA A 325 -5.52 30.05 9.44
N ARG A 326 -4.35 29.44 9.20
CA ARG A 326 -4.18 28.45 8.14
C ARG A 326 -4.98 27.19 8.40
N LEU A 327 -5.01 26.70 9.64
CA LEU A 327 -5.81 25.53 10.01
C LEU A 327 -7.32 25.82 9.91
N ALA A 328 -7.77 27.00 10.35
CA ALA A 328 -9.14 27.45 10.25
C ALA A 328 -9.58 27.57 8.77
N ALA A 329 -8.75 28.19 7.93
CA ALA A 329 -9.01 28.34 6.51
C ALA A 329 -9.16 26.96 5.79
N ARG A 330 -8.29 26.00 6.11
CA ARG A 330 -8.39 24.64 5.57
C ARG A 330 -9.60 23.88 6.08
N LEU A 331 -9.97 24.08 7.37
CA LEU A 331 -11.11 23.42 7.99
C LEU A 331 -12.43 23.87 7.39
N THR A 332 -12.57 25.19 7.19
CA THR A 332 -13.80 25.82 6.68
C THR A 332 -13.86 25.86 5.17
N GLY A 333 -12.72 25.66 4.48
CA GLY A 333 -12.62 25.82 3.03
C GLY A 333 -12.69 27.29 2.56
N MET A 334 -12.53 28.24 3.49
CA MET A 334 -12.63 29.69 3.24
C MET A 334 -11.26 30.35 3.25
N LYS A 335 -11.08 31.37 2.43
CA LYS A 335 -9.94 32.29 2.54
C LYS A 335 -10.28 33.34 3.59
N ILE A 336 -9.51 33.36 4.68
CA ILE A 336 -9.79 34.21 5.85
C ILE A 336 -8.77 35.35 5.90
N ASP A 337 -9.24 36.61 5.82
CA ASP A 337 -8.46 37.83 6.02
C ASP A 337 -8.77 38.38 7.43
N ILE A 338 -7.79 38.34 8.33
CA ILE A 338 -7.98 38.73 9.72
C ILE A 338 -7.48 40.16 9.92
N LYS A 339 -8.33 41.03 10.50
CA LYS A 339 -8.01 42.40 10.81
C LYS A 339 -8.33 42.70 12.25
N ALA A 340 -7.54 43.57 12.85
CA ALA A 340 -7.86 44.16 14.12
C ALA A 340 -8.77 45.37 13.92
N GLU A 341 -9.63 45.60 14.92
CA GLU A 341 -10.47 46.79 15.00
C GLU A 341 -9.63 48.02 15.41
#